data_d00eaf655876fa095816f4299530d5b8
#
_entry.id   d00eaf655876fa095816f4299530d5b8
#
_cell.length_a   1.000
_cell.length_b   1.000
_cell.length_c   1.000
_cell.angle_alpha   90.00
_cell.angle_beta   90.00
_cell.angle_gamma   90.00
#
_symmetry.space_group_name_H-M   'P 1'
#
loop_
_entity.id
_entity.type
_entity.pdbx_description
1 polymer ?
#
loop_
_entity_poly.entity_id
_entity_poly.type
_entity_poly.pdbx_seq_one_letter_code
_entity_poly.pdbx_strand_id
1 'polypeptide(L)'
;MKNLLDLEHKLNYYFNNRNLLKTALLHKSLGNEKKEYKNQNNERLELLGDAVLDLIVAEYLYRNYKSASEGTIAKLKAMIVSEPILAKISRQIGLGKFLMLSKGEILSGGRNRESILADAFEAVLGAVYMDSNLEDARSFALGHIEQYITHIEEDEDILDFKSILQEYVQKNFKTVPTYELISEKGPDHMKEFEIQVVVGKYKEKAIAKNKKKAEQLSAKALCVKLGVKYHEAL
;
A
#
# COMPACT_ATOMS: atom_id res chain seq x y z
N MET A 1 27.34 19.32 -0.38
CA MET A 1 26.45 18.18 -0.72
C MET A 1 26.47 17.21 0.46
N LYS A 2 25.33 16.73 0.93
CA LYS A 2 25.31 15.66 1.93
C LYS A 2 25.98 14.43 1.34
N ASN A 3 26.65 13.66 2.16
CA ASN A 3 27.42 12.50 1.71
C ASN A 3 26.45 11.43 1.14
N LEU A 4 26.52 11.14 -0.15
CA LEU A 4 25.69 10.10 -0.77
C LEU A 4 26.01 8.70 -0.23
N LEU A 5 27.22 8.48 0.28
CA LEU A 5 27.59 7.24 0.96
C LEU A 5 26.69 6.98 2.18
N ASP A 6 26.38 8.04 2.96
CA ASP A 6 25.48 7.91 4.12
C ASP A 6 24.06 7.49 3.68
N LEU A 7 23.65 7.92 2.49
CA LEU A 7 22.36 7.50 1.94
C LEU A 7 22.43 6.07 1.43
N GLU A 8 23.46 5.69 0.67
CA GLU A 8 23.66 4.32 0.19
C GLU A 8 23.65 3.30 1.35
N HIS A 9 24.29 3.63 2.48
CA HIS A 9 24.21 2.81 3.70
C HIS A 9 22.77 2.65 4.23
N LYS A 10 21.98 3.74 4.23
CA LYS A 10 20.57 3.70 4.70
C LYS A 10 19.66 2.98 3.74
N LEU A 11 19.95 3.03 2.44
CA LEU A 11 19.26 2.31 1.40
C LEU A 11 19.63 0.81 1.38
N ASN A 12 20.71 0.43 2.06
CA ASN A 12 21.34 -0.88 1.97
C ASN A 12 21.64 -1.27 0.50
N TYR A 13 21.99 -0.26 -0.32
CA TYR A 13 22.32 -0.44 -1.72
C TYR A 13 23.43 0.54 -2.15
N TYR A 14 24.45 0.01 -2.83
CA TYR A 14 25.60 0.79 -3.32
C TYR A 14 25.54 0.88 -4.83
N PHE A 15 25.41 2.12 -5.33
CA PHE A 15 25.27 2.37 -6.76
C PHE A 15 26.59 2.22 -7.51
N ASN A 16 26.59 1.46 -8.60
CA ASN A 16 27.67 1.43 -9.59
C ASN A 16 27.74 2.79 -10.29
N ASN A 17 26.59 3.34 -10.69
CA ASN A 17 26.45 4.67 -11.27
C ASN A 17 25.71 5.64 -10.33
N ARG A 18 26.47 6.33 -9.47
CA ARG A 18 25.91 7.32 -8.54
C ARG A 18 25.16 8.49 -9.18
N ASN A 19 25.29 8.70 -10.49
CA ASN A 19 24.50 9.73 -11.17
C ASN A 19 23.01 9.35 -11.23
N LEU A 20 22.68 8.07 -11.25
CA LEU A 20 21.29 7.61 -11.13
C LEU A 20 20.68 8.03 -9.78
N LEU A 21 21.39 7.76 -8.68
CA LEU A 21 20.96 8.21 -7.36
C LEU A 21 20.83 9.74 -7.27
N LYS A 22 21.80 10.48 -7.83
CA LYS A 22 21.70 11.96 -7.87
C LYS A 22 20.47 12.43 -8.62
N THR A 23 20.17 11.81 -9.75
CA THR A 23 18.98 12.13 -10.56
C THR A 23 17.70 11.79 -9.78
N ALA A 24 17.64 10.65 -9.11
CA ALA A 24 16.49 10.25 -8.27
C ALA A 24 16.19 11.26 -7.13
N LEU A 25 17.22 11.94 -6.63
CA LEU A 25 17.07 12.95 -5.58
C LEU A 25 16.76 14.35 -6.10
N LEU A 26 16.71 14.56 -7.42
CA LEU A 26 16.55 15.86 -8.03
C LEU A 26 15.08 16.16 -8.34
N HIS A 27 14.43 16.93 -7.49
CA HIS A 27 13.06 17.34 -7.70
C HIS A 27 12.94 18.45 -8.76
N LYS A 28 11.89 18.43 -9.56
CA LYS A 28 11.62 19.39 -10.65
C LYS A 28 11.68 20.85 -10.23
N SER A 29 11.34 21.18 -8.98
CA SER A 29 11.37 22.56 -8.49
C SER A 29 12.74 23.22 -8.62
N LEU A 30 13.84 22.45 -8.54
CA LEU A 30 15.19 23.00 -8.64
C LEU A 30 15.50 23.50 -10.04
N GLY A 31 14.95 22.86 -11.09
CA GLY A 31 15.10 23.32 -12.47
C GLY A 31 14.45 24.68 -12.76
N ASN A 32 13.42 25.05 -11.97
CA ASN A 32 12.80 26.37 -12.05
C ASN A 32 13.68 27.49 -11.44
N GLU A 33 14.55 27.12 -10.49
CA GLU A 33 15.45 28.07 -9.81
C GLU A 33 16.84 28.13 -10.44
N LYS A 34 17.34 26.97 -10.91
CA LYS A 34 18.70 26.82 -11.43
C LYS A 34 18.68 26.27 -12.84
N LYS A 35 19.11 27.12 -13.82
CA LYS A 35 19.10 26.78 -15.25
C LYS A 35 19.89 25.51 -15.59
N GLU A 36 20.92 25.17 -14.83
CA GLU A 36 21.74 23.95 -15.02
C GLU A 36 20.93 22.67 -14.82
N TYR A 37 19.80 22.72 -14.06
CA TYR A 37 18.90 21.59 -13.81
C TYR A 37 17.58 21.67 -14.59
N LYS A 38 17.42 22.64 -15.53
CA LYS A 38 16.15 22.93 -16.21
C LYS A 38 15.46 21.71 -16.84
N ASN A 39 16.25 20.75 -17.33
CA ASN A 39 15.75 19.55 -17.99
C ASN A 39 16.16 18.26 -17.24
N GLN A 40 16.55 18.40 -15.98
CA GLN A 40 16.97 17.30 -15.15
C GLN A 40 16.05 17.22 -13.92
N ASN A 41 15.41 16.11 -13.74
CA ASN A 41 14.59 15.83 -12.56
C ASN A 41 14.41 14.31 -12.40
N ASN A 42 13.71 13.91 -11.36
CA ASN A 42 13.47 12.52 -11.04
C ASN A 42 12.21 11.92 -11.71
N GLU A 43 11.36 12.71 -12.37
CA GLU A 43 10.06 12.26 -12.88
C GLU A 43 10.13 11.02 -13.80
N ARG A 44 11.18 10.88 -14.60
CA ARG A 44 11.35 9.68 -15.44
C ARG A 44 11.74 8.43 -14.66
N LEU A 45 12.52 8.59 -13.59
CA LEU A 45 12.87 7.50 -12.69
C LEU A 45 11.71 7.14 -11.78
N GLU A 46 10.93 8.11 -11.33
CA GLU A 46 9.67 7.95 -10.61
C GLU A 46 8.70 7.08 -11.43
N LEU A 47 8.38 7.49 -12.67
CA LEU A 47 7.51 6.72 -13.57
C LEU A 47 7.96 5.26 -13.74
N LEU A 48 9.27 5.05 -13.89
CA LEU A 48 9.82 3.71 -14.02
C LEU A 48 9.75 2.94 -12.70
N GLY A 49 10.07 3.62 -11.60
CA GLY A 49 10.05 3.04 -10.27
C GLY A 49 8.65 2.64 -9.81
N ASP A 50 7.63 3.45 -10.09
CA ASP A 50 6.22 3.12 -9.87
C ASP A 50 5.86 1.81 -10.59
N ALA A 51 6.14 1.70 -11.89
CA ALA A 51 5.87 0.48 -12.66
C ALA A 51 6.63 -0.76 -12.12
N VAL A 52 7.89 -0.59 -11.69
CA VAL A 52 8.71 -1.66 -11.09
C VAL A 52 8.15 -2.06 -9.73
N LEU A 53 7.76 -1.09 -8.90
CA LEU A 53 7.16 -1.32 -7.59
C LEU A 53 5.85 -2.09 -7.72
N ASP A 54 4.99 -1.66 -8.63
CA ASP A 54 3.71 -2.29 -8.93
C ASP A 54 3.90 -3.76 -9.34
N LEU A 55 4.86 -4.04 -10.20
CA LEU A 55 5.20 -5.40 -10.61
C LEU A 55 5.70 -6.26 -9.44
N ILE A 56 6.63 -5.73 -8.65
CA ILE A 56 7.24 -6.45 -7.51
C ILE A 56 6.17 -6.80 -6.47
N VAL A 57 5.33 -5.83 -6.11
CA VAL A 57 4.28 -6.03 -5.10
C VAL A 57 3.19 -6.96 -5.63
N ALA A 58 2.76 -6.80 -6.88
CA ALA A 58 1.78 -7.71 -7.50
C ALA A 58 2.28 -9.16 -7.53
N GLU A 59 3.54 -9.38 -7.92
CA GLU A 59 4.14 -10.71 -7.94
C GLU A 59 4.28 -11.29 -6.53
N TYR A 60 4.70 -10.48 -5.55
CA TYR A 60 4.80 -10.91 -4.15
C TYR A 60 3.44 -11.38 -3.64
N LEU A 61 2.40 -10.57 -3.84
CA LEU A 61 1.03 -10.90 -3.41
C LEU A 61 0.51 -12.15 -4.14
N TYR A 62 0.69 -12.25 -5.44
CA TYR A 62 0.27 -13.42 -6.22
C TYR A 62 0.90 -14.73 -5.73
N ARG A 63 2.18 -14.69 -5.33
CA ARG A 63 2.90 -15.88 -4.86
C ARG A 63 2.53 -16.28 -3.43
N ASN A 64 2.28 -15.30 -2.56
CA ASN A 64 2.09 -15.55 -1.13
C ASN A 64 0.61 -15.67 -0.73
N TYR A 65 -0.30 -15.05 -1.50
CA TYR A 65 -1.75 -15.02 -1.20
C TYR A 65 -2.54 -15.86 -2.20
N LYS A 66 -2.24 -17.15 -2.25
CA LYS A 66 -2.77 -18.10 -3.25
C LYS A 66 -4.29 -18.25 -3.25
N SER A 67 -4.93 -18.02 -2.12
CA SER A 67 -6.37 -18.14 -1.91
C SER A 67 -7.11 -16.81 -2.06
N ALA A 68 -6.39 -15.69 -2.17
CA ALA A 68 -7.01 -14.37 -2.26
C ALA A 68 -7.62 -14.12 -3.64
N SER A 69 -8.78 -13.46 -3.65
CA SER A 69 -9.39 -13.04 -4.90
C SER A 69 -8.56 -11.93 -5.58
N GLU A 70 -8.74 -11.77 -6.90
CA GLU A 70 -8.11 -10.66 -7.65
C GLU A 70 -8.42 -9.31 -7.00
N GLY A 71 -9.67 -9.07 -6.58
CA GLY A 71 -10.08 -7.83 -5.92
C GLY A 71 -9.37 -7.61 -4.57
N THR A 72 -9.10 -8.68 -3.80
CA THR A 72 -8.32 -8.60 -2.55
C THR A 72 -6.88 -8.25 -2.84
N ILE A 73 -6.24 -8.91 -3.82
CA ILE A 73 -4.86 -8.62 -4.23
C ILE A 73 -4.72 -7.18 -4.73
N ALA A 74 -5.66 -6.71 -5.56
CA ALA A 74 -5.65 -5.34 -6.07
C ALA A 74 -5.78 -4.30 -4.93
N LYS A 75 -6.62 -4.58 -3.94
CA LYS A 75 -6.80 -3.71 -2.76
C LYS A 75 -5.54 -3.68 -1.89
N LEU A 76 -4.94 -4.85 -1.60
CA LEU A 76 -3.69 -4.96 -0.84
C LEU A 76 -2.57 -4.21 -1.57
N LYS A 77 -2.42 -4.44 -2.88
CA LYS A 77 -1.42 -3.74 -3.70
C LYS A 77 -1.59 -2.22 -3.57
N ALA A 78 -2.78 -1.69 -3.83
CA ALA A 78 -3.06 -0.26 -3.76
C ALA A 78 -2.75 0.35 -2.39
N MET A 79 -2.93 -0.39 -1.30
CA MET A 79 -2.57 0.07 0.05
C MET A 79 -1.06 0.10 0.25
N ILE A 80 -0.37 -0.98 -0.14
CA ILE A 80 1.09 -1.13 0.06
C ILE A 80 1.86 -0.07 -0.73
N VAL A 81 1.47 0.20 -1.98
CA VAL A 81 2.13 1.20 -2.84
C VAL A 81 1.57 2.61 -2.68
N SER A 82 0.73 2.85 -1.67
CA SER A 82 0.10 4.16 -1.48
C SER A 82 1.10 5.23 -1.04
N GLU A 83 0.83 6.47 -1.46
CA GLU A 83 1.63 7.65 -1.09
C GLU A 83 1.95 7.74 0.41
N PRO A 84 0.98 7.56 1.35
CA PRO A 84 1.27 7.59 2.79
C PRO A 84 2.29 6.54 3.24
N ILE A 85 2.22 5.32 2.70
CA ILE A 85 3.16 4.23 3.04
C ILE A 85 4.55 4.53 2.49
N LEU A 86 4.67 4.90 1.22
CA LEU A 86 5.95 5.23 0.59
C LEU A 86 6.61 6.43 1.26
N ALA A 87 5.82 7.46 1.61
CA ALA A 87 6.32 8.60 2.37
C ALA A 87 6.82 8.21 3.77
N LYS A 88 6.14 7.28 4.44
CA LYS A 88 6.57 6.77 5.75
C LYS A 88 7.91 6.03 5.66
N ILE A 89 8.08 5.18 4.65
CA ILE A 89 9.34 4.51 4.33
C ILE A 89 10.44 5.54 4.08
N SER A 90 10.17 6.53 3.24
CA SER A 90 11.10 7.62 2.90
C SER A 90 11.53 8.42 4.13
N ARG A 91 10.63 8.65 5.10
CA ARG A 91 10.96 9.29 6.38
C ARG A 91 11.86 8.42 7.24
N GLN A 92 11.64 7.11 7.30
CA GLN A 92 12.49 6.17 8.05
C GLN A 92 13.92 6.14 7.50
N ILE A 93 14.08 6.09 6.18
CA ILE A 93 15.36 6.19 5.48
C ILE A 93 16.00 7.57 5.71
N GLY A 94 15.16 8.60 5.95
CA GLY A 94 15.57 10.00 6.03
C GLY A 94 15.85 10.63 4.66
N LEU A 95 15.19 10.13 3.61
CA LEU A 95 15.38 10.51 2.21
C LEU A 95 15.19 12.01 1.98
N GLY A 96 14.20 12.63 2.62
CA GLY A 96 13.92 14.06 2.53
C GLY A 96 15.12 14.96 2.85
N LYS A 97 16.08 14.49 3.67
CA LYS A 97 17.31 15.24 3.97
C LYS A 97 18.25 15.35 2.77
N PHE A 98 18.19 14.40 1.84
CA PHE A 98 19.05 14.31 0.67
C PHE A 98 18.45 14.94 -0.57
N LEU A 99 17.13 15.20 -0.61
CA LEU A 99 16.44 15.77 -1.75
C LEU A 99 17.01 17.13 -2.14
N MET A 100 17.15 17.32 -3.44
CA MET A 100 17.59 18.55 -4.09
C MET A 100 16.35 19.32 -4.55
N LEU A 101 15.93 20.27 -3.74
CA LEU A 101 14.73 21.11 -3.90
C LEU A 101 15.11 22.57 -4.11
N SER A 102 14.24 23.35 -4.74
CA SER A 102 14.36 24.82 -4.74
C SER A 102 14.23 25.38 -3.32
N LYS A 103 14.69 26.61 -3.12
CA LYS A 103 14.52 27.32 -1.83
C LYS A 103 13.05 27.49 -1.47
N GLY A 104 12.19 27.84 -2.43
CA GLY A 104 10.76 27.99 -2.23
C GLY A 104 10.13 26.68 -1.75
N GLU A 105 10.48 25.55 -2.38
CA GLU A 105 9.97 24.23 -2.00
C GLU A 105 10.43 23.80 -0.59
N ILE A 106 11.67 24.12 -0.23
CA ILE A 106 12.20 23.86 1.13
C ILE A 106 11.42 24.67 2.18
N LEU A 107 11.19 25.96 1.91
CA LEU A 107 10.48 26.86 2.83
C LEU A 107 9.00 26.46 3.02
N SER A 108 8.37 25.88 1.98
CA SER A 108 6.99 25.34 2.08
C SER A 108 6.91 23.94 2.70
N GLY A 109 8.00 23.43 3.26
CA GLY A 109 8.03 22.12 3.92
C GLY A 109 8.19 20.93 2.97
N GLY A 110 8.61 21.14 1.72
CA GLY A 110 8.70 20.11 0.68
C GLY A 110 9.53 18.89 1.07
N ARG A 111 10.56 19.04 1.95
CA ARG A 111 11.35 17.90 2.46
C ARG A 111 10.56 16.87 3.26
N ASN A 112 9.37 17.25 3.78
CA ASN A 112 8.49 16.39 4.57
C ASN A 112 7.13 16.16 3.91
N ARG A 113 6.90 16.72 2.72
CA ARG A 113 5.65 16.57 1.97
C ARG A 113 5.52 15.13 1.48
N GLU A 114 4.35 14.53 1.72
CA GLU A 114 4.11 13.11 1.44
C GLU A 114 4.34 12.77 -0.02
N SER A 115 3.73 13.51 -0.96
CA SER A 115 3.91 13.26 -2.39
C SER A 115 5.38 13.30 -2.81
N ILE A 116 6.15 14.33 -2.40
CA ILE A 116 7.57 14.45 -2.75
C ILE A 116 8.41 13.29 -2.17
N LEU A 117 8.03 12.79 -1.00
CA LEU A 117 8.74 11.68 -0.37
C LEU A 117 8.39 10.34 -1.03
N ALA A 118 7.14 10.15 -1.44
CA ALA A 118 6.70 8.97 -2.18
C ALA A 118 7.36 8.92 -3.56
N ASP A 119 7.24 10.00 -4.35
CA ASP A 119 7.87 10.15 -5.67
C ASP A 119 9.39 9.90 -5.61
N ALA A 120 10.04 10.37 -4.53
CA ALA A 120 11.46 10.15 -4.33
C ALA A 120 11.81 8.68 -4.03
N PHE A 121 10.97 7.94 -3.31
CA PHE A 121 11.18 6.51 -3.09
C PHE A 121 11.07 5.73 -4.40
N GLU A 122 10.03 6.00 -5.17
CA GLU A 122 9.85 5.40 -6.49
C GLU A 122 11.02 5.73 -7.41
N ALA A 123 11.45 7.00 -7.45
CA ALA A 123 12.61 7.40 -8.25
C ALA A 123 13.91 6.69 -7.84
N VAL A 124 14.12 6.46 -6.53
CA VAL A 124 15.27 5.68 -6.03
C VAL A 124 15.15 4.22 -6.44
N LEU A 125 13.97 3.62 -6.36
CA LEU A 125 13.73 2.25 -6.84
C LEU A 125 13.97 2.14 -8.36
N GLY A 126 13.49 3.09 -9.14
CA GLY A 126 13.77 3.18 -10.58
C GLY A 126 15.27 3.31 -10.87
N ALA A 127 16.00 4.07 -10.03
CA ALA A 127 17.45 4.20 -10.12
C ALA A 127 18.17 2.89 -9.78
N VAL A 128 17.75 2.14 -8.76
CA VAL A 128 18.28 0.82 -8.41
C VAL A 128 18.07 -0.15 -9.58
N TYR A 129 16.86 -0.20 -10.13
CA TYR A 129 16.54 -1.05 -11.28
C TYR A 129 17.43 -0.74 -12.50
N MET A 130 17.67 0.53 -12.79
CA MET A 130 18.52 0.95 -13.91
C MET A 130 20.02 0.74 -13.66
N ASP A 131 20.45 0.70 -12.41
CA ASP A 131 21.83 0.47 -12.00
C ASP A 131 22.22 -1.01 -12.00
N SER A 132 21.22 -1.90 -11.86
CA SER A 132 21.41 -3.34 -11.74
C SER A 132 20.39 -4.15 -12.56
N ASN A 133 19.37 -4.70 -11.90
CA ASN A 133 18.36 -5.57 -12.51
C ASN A 133 17.08 -5.64 -11.64
N LEU A 134 16.06 -6.39 -12.10
CA LEU A 134 14.80 -6.55 -11.38
C LEU A 134 14.95 -7.26 -10.03
N GLU A 135 15.89 -8.19 -9.90
CA GLU A 135 16.06 -8.95 -8.65
C GLU A 135 16.64 -8.10 -7.52
N ASP A 136 17.62 -7.25 -7.84
CA ASP A 136 18.16 -6.29 -6.88
C ASP A 136 17.12 -5.23 -6.51
N ALA A 137 16.34 -4.75 -7.50
CA ALA A 137 15.21 -3.85 -7.26
C ALA A 137 14.14 -4.49 -6.36
N ARG A 138 13.86 -5.79 -6.56
CA ARG A 138 12.96 -6.59 -5.71
C ARG A 138 13.46 -6.65 -4.28
N SER A 139 14.73 -7.03 -4.10
CA SER A 139 15.34 -7.13 -2.79
C SER A 139 15.33 -5.79 -2.05
N PHE A 140 15.60 -4.70 -2.77
CA PHE A 140 15.51 -3.34 -2.25
C PHE A 140 14.08 -3.00 -1.82
N ALA A 141 13.10 -3.16 -2.72
CA ALA A 141 11.72 -2.78 -2.44
C ALA A 141 11.13 -3.59 -1.28
N LEU A 142 11.23 -4.93 -1.33
CA LEU A 142 10.68 -5.79 -0.29
C LEU A 142 11.36 -5.57 1.05
N GLY A 143 12.68 -5.34 1.10
CA GLY A 143 13.40 -5.05 2.33
C GLY A 143 12.88 -3.81 3.08
N HIS A 144 12.25 -2.87 2.37
CA HIS A 144 11.64 -1.69 2.98
C HIS A 144 10.13 -1.82 3.22
N ILE A 145 9.43 -2.63 2.44
CA ILE A 145 7.96 -2.71 2.42
C ILE A 145 7.43 -3.85 3.30
N GLU A 146 8.18 -4.94 3.48
CA GLU A 146 7.68 -6.18 4.11
C GLU A 146 7.07 -5.95 5.48
N GLN A 147 7.65 -5.10 6.32
CA GLN A 147 7.08 -4.73 7.62
C GLN A 147 5.68 -4.11 7.52
N TYR A 148 5.37 -3.43 6.40
CA TYR A 148 4.06 -2.82 6.19
C TYR A 148 3.06 -3.82 5.63
N ILE A 149 3.52 -4.80 4.86
CA ILE A 149 2.68 -5.92 4.40
C ILE A 149 2.14 -6.66 5.62
N THR A 150 3.00 -7.03 6.57
CA THR A 150 2.59 -7.71 7.81
C THR A 150 1.58 -6.88 8.62
N HIS A 151 1.78 -5.57 8.75
CA HIS A 151 0.82 -4.70 9.43
C HIS A 151 -0.52 -4.58 8.71
N ILE A 152 -0.50 -4.60 7.40
CA ILE A 152 -1.70 -4.57 6.56
C ILE A 152 -2.46 -5.91 6.68
N GLU A 153 -1.75 -7.04 6.80
CA GLU A 153 -2.34 -8.37 7.06
C GLU A 153 -3.11 -8.43 8.38
N GLU A 154 -2.63 -7.72 9.40
CA GLU A 154 -3.30 -7.61 10.70
C GLU A 154 -4.53 -6.69 10.66
N ASP A 155 -4.69 -5.86 9.62
CA ASP A 155 -5.82 -4.97 9.46
C ASP A 155 -7.02 -5.72 8.87
N GLU A 156 -7.89 -6.21 9.75
CA GLU A 156 -9.11 -6.95 9.41
C GLU A 156 -10.08 -6.18 8.49
N ASP A 157 -9.90 -4.85 8.31
CA ASP A 157 -10.70 -4.04 7.39
C ASP A 157 -10.37 -4.30 5.92
N ILE A 158 -9.30 -5.01 5.65
CA ILE A 158 -8.81 -5.34 4.30
C ILE A 158 -9.49 -6.59 3.76
N LEU A 159 -9.79 -7.53 4.65
CA LEU A 159 -10.41 -8.80 4.29
C LEU A 159 -11.83 -8.62 3.74
N ASP A 160 -12.11 -9.27 2.63
CA ASP A 160 -13.49 -9.38 2.11
C ASP A 160 -14.20 -10.56 2.77
N PHE A 161 -14.63 -10.35 4.02
CA PHE A 161 -15.32 -11.39 4.79
C PHE A 161 -16.60 -11.89 4.12
N LYS A 162 -17.25 -11.09 3.27
CA LYS A 162 -18.43 -11.54 2.51
C LYS A 162 -18.04 -12.62 1.50
N SER A 163 -16.97 -12.42 0.76
CA SER A 163 -16.46 -13.41 -0.20
C SER A 163 -15.93 -14.65 0.51
N ILE A 164 -15.14 -14.48 1.57
CA ILE A 164 -14.61 -15.57 2.39
C ILE A 164 -15.76 -16.44 2.95
N LEU A 165 -16.78 -15.79 3.52
CA LEU A 165 -17.95 -16.50 4.05
C LEU A 165 -18.71 -17.22 2.95
N GLN A 166 -18.90 -16.58 1.80
CA GLN A 166 -19.60 -17.15 0.66
C GLN A 166 -18.93 -18.41 0.14
N GLU A 167 -17.62 -18.37 -0.09
CA GLU A 167 -16.84 -19.53 -0.55
C GLU A 167 -16.90 -20.69 0.45
N TYR A 168 -16.71 -20.38 1.74
CA TYR A 168 -16.80 -21.39 2.81
C TYR A 168 -18.17 -22.04 2.84
N VAL A 169 -19.25 -21.24 2.78
CA VAL A 169 -20.62 -21.69 2.87
C VAL A 169 -21.03 -22.49 1.63
N GLN A 170 -20.64 -22.05 0.44
CA GLN A 170 -20.88 -22.82 -0.79
C GLN A 170 -20.19 -24.17 -0.77
N LYS A 171 -18.94 -24.22 -0.30
CA LYS A 171 -18.14 -25.46 -0.21
C LYS A 171 -18.74 -26.45 0.80
N ASN A 172 -19.10 -26.00 2.02
CA ASN A 172 -19.43 -26.85 3.13
C ASN A 172 -20.94 -27.07 3.33
N PHE A 173 -21.79 -26.09 2.97
CA PHE A 173 -23.24 -26.12 3.21
C PHE A 173 -24.07 -26.12 1.92
N LYS A 174 -23.44 -25.97 0.74
CA LYS A 174 -24.10 -25.93 -0.58
C LYS A 174 -25.21 -24.87 -0.67
N THR A 175 -25.02 -23.76 0.02
CA THR A 175 -25.95 -22.60 0.06
C THR A 175 -25.15 -21.29 -0.05
N VAL A 176 -25.83 -20.14 0.02
CA VAL A 176 -25.21 -18.82 0.01
C VAL A 176 -25.63 -18.03 1.24
N PRO A 177 -24.78 -17.12 1.77
CA PRO A 177 -25.18 -16.20 2.83
C PRO A 177 -26.24 -15.21 2.34
N THR A 178 -27.22 -14.90 3.18
CA THR A 178 -28.18 -13.81 2.93
C THR A 178 -27.97 -12.70 3.96
N TYR A 179 -28.14 -11.46 3.53
CA TYR A 179 -27.95 -10.27 4.35
C TYR A 179 -29.25 -9.49 4.46
N GLU A 180 -29.69 -9.20 5.67
CA GLU A 180 -30.94 -8.52 5.98
C GLU A 180 -30.68 -7.25 6.76
N LEU A 181 -31.23 -6.12 6.34
CA LEU A 181 -31.22 -4.86 7.11
C LEU A 181 -32.24 -4.99 8.25
N ILE A 182 -31.76 -5.05 9.47
CA ILE A 182 -32.63 -5.18 10.66
C ILE A 182 -33.11 -3.81 11.13
N SER A 183 -32.21 -2.82 11.19
CA SER A 183 -32.56 -1.47 11.60
C SER A 183 -31.65 -0.42 10.98
N GLU A 184 -32.20 0.79 10.82
CA GLU A 184 -31.48 2.01 10.43
C GLU A 184 -31.85 3.09 11.44
N LYS A 185 -30.85 3.63 12.16
CA LYS A 185 -31.05 4.60 13.25
C LYS A 185 -30.11 5.78 13.12
N GLY A 186 -30.52 6.92 13.69
CA GLY A 186 -29.74 8.15 13.74
C GLY A 186 -30.07 9.15 12.63
N PRO A 187 -29.63 10.42 12.78
CA PRO A 187 -29.80 11.46 11.78
C PRO A 187 -28.91 11.19 10.56
N ASP A 188 -29.21 11.79 9.41
CA ASP A 188 -28.56 11.51 8.12
C ASP A 188 -27.03 11.54 8.15
N HIS A 189 -26.43 12.42 8.96
CA HIS A 189 -24.98 12.56 9.11
C HIS A 189 -24.35 11.60 10.13
N MET A 190 -25.18 10.84 10.88
CA MET A 190 -24.73 9.86 11.88
C MET A 190 -25.59 8.59 11.86
N LYS A 191 -25.98 8.14 10.66
CA LYS A 191 -26.74 6.90 10.51
C LYS A 191 -25.93 5.68 10.91
N GLU A 192 -26.60 4.78 11.59
CA GLU A 192 -26.12 3.44 11.92
C GLU A 192 -27.03 2.40 11.28
N PHE A 193 -26.41 1.39 10.68
CA PHE A 193 -27.10 0.30 10.00
C PHE A 193 -26.80 -1.01 10.75
N GLU A 194 -27.85 -1.66 11.23
CA GLU A 194 -27.76 -3.02 11.79
C GLU A 194 -28.09 -4.03 10.69
N ILE A 195 -27.13 -4.88 10.33
CA ILE A 195 -27.32 -5.93 9.32
C ILE A 195 -27.10 -7.29 9.97
N GLN A 196 -27.99 -8.23 9.64
CA GLN A 196 -27.89 -9.63 10.01
C GLN A 196 -27.48 -10.46 8.79
N VAL A 197 -26.46 -11.31 8.95
CA VAL A 197 -26.15 -12.37 7.99
C VAL A 197 -26.78 -13.68 8.45
N VAL A 198 -27.28 -14.45 7.51
CA VAL A 198 -27.95 -15.75 7.77
C VAL A 198 -27.39 -16.83 6.85
N VAL A 199 -27.04 -17.99 7.45
CA VAL A 199 -26.64 -19.21 6.76
C VAL A 199 -27.31 -20.39 7.42
N GLY A 200 -28.44 -20.86 6.86
CA GLY A 200 -29.26 -21.90 7.47
C GLY A 200 -29.71 -21.53 8.89
N LYS A 201 -29.25 -22.28 9.89
CA LYS A 201 -29.55 -22.00 11.32
C LYS A 201 -28.61 -20.98 11.98
N TYR A 202 -27.51 -20.64 11.33
CA TYR A 202 -26.50 -19.72 11.88
C TYR A 202 -26.85 -18.28 11.51
N LYS A 203 -26.75 -17.39 12.49
CA LYS A 203 -27.04 -15.97 12.33
C LYS A 203 -26.07 -15.14 13.15
N GLU A 204 -25.60 -14.03 12.60
CA GLU A 204 -24.82 -13.00 13.30
C GLU A 204 -25.25 -11.61 12.83
N LYS A 205 -25.03 -10.61 13.68
CA LYS A 205 -25.39 -9.23 13.43
C LYS A 205 -24.20 -8.31 13.63
N ALA A 206 -24.19 -7.20 12.91
CA ALA A 206 -23.25 -6.13 13.16
C ALA A 206 -23.86 -4.75 12.87
N ILE A 207 -23.31 -3.73 13.50
CA ILE A 207 -23.71 -2.34 13.33
C ILE A 207 -22.53 -1.55 12.77
N ALA A 208 -22.78 -0.71 11.77
CA ALA A 208 -21.78 0.21 11.22
C ALA A 208 -22.43 1.45 10.63
N LYS A 209 -21.59 2.48 10.34
CA LYS A 209 -22.00 3.76 9.76
C LYS A 209 -22.46 3.68 8.28
N ASN A 210 -22.25 2.56 7.63
CA ASN A 210 -22.78 2.28 6.28
C ASN A 210 -23.10 0.80 6.12
N LYS A 211 -24.02 0.50 5.20
CA LYS A 211 -24.53 -0.87 4.97
C LYS A 211 -23.41 -1.84 4.58
N LYS A 212 -22.52 -1.43 3.66
CA LYS A 212 -21.41 -2.28 3.19
C LYS A 212 -20.48 -2.70 4.33
N LYS A 213 -20.14 -1.78 5.23
CA LYS A 213 -19.29 -2.09 6.41
C LYS A 213 -20.04 -3.00 7.40
N ALA A 214 -21.34 -2.78 7.63
CA ALA A 214 -22.15 -3.63 8.50
C ALA A 214 -22.27 -5.06 7.94
N GLU A 215 -22.39 -5.22 6.63
CA GLU A 215 -22.36 -6.54 5.97
C GLU A 215 -21.01 -7.25 6.17
N GLN A 216 -19.89 -6.56 5.98
CA GLN A 216 -18.55 -7.12 6.19
C GLN A 216 -18.34 -7.56 7.66
N LEU A 217 -18.74 -6.73 8.61
CA LEU A 217 -18.62 -7.05 10.04
C LEU A 217 -19.52 -8.21 10.46
N SER A 218 -20.76 -8.30 9.94
CA SER A 218 -21.65 -9.43 10.22
C SER A 218 -21.11 -10.73 9.62
N ALA A 219 -20.57 -10.65 8.38
CA ALA A 219 -19.90 -11.79 7.75
C ALA A 219 -18.68 -12.25 8.54
N LYS A 220 -17.85 -11.32 9.04
CA LYS A 220 -16.73 -11.62 9.93
C LYS A 220 -17.17 -12.36 11.18
N ALA A 221 -18.17 -11.82 11.88
CA ALA A 221 -18.71 -12.45 13.09
C ALA A 221 -19.16 -13.88 12.83
N LEU A 222 -19.81 -14.12 11.67
CA LEU A 222 -20.24 -15.46 11.29
C LEU A 222 -19.08 -16.37 10.89
N CYS A 223 -18.03 -15.85 10.22
CA CYS A 223 -16.80 -16.59 9.96
C CYS A 223 -16.16 -17.09 11.26
N VAL A 224 -16.01 -16.22 12.26
CA VAL A 224 -15.48 -16.58 13.58
C VAL A 224 -16.31 -17.69 14.22
N LYS A 225 -17.65 -17.55 14.24
CA LYS A 225 -18.58 -18.52 14.81
C LYS A 225 -18.52 -19.88 14.12
N LEU A 226 -18.29 -19.90 12.80
CA LEU A 226 -18.18 -21.12 12.01
C LEU A 226 -16.77 -21.73 12.03
N GLY A 227 -15.80 -21.09 12.70
CA GLY A 227 -14.41 -21.54 12.76
C GLY A 227 -13.69 -21.44 11.41
N VAL A 228 -14.08 -20.46 10.58
CA VAL A 228 -13.44 -20.24 9.29
C VAL A 228 -12.04 -19.68 9.54
N LYS A 229 -11.02 -20.35 9.04
CA LYS A 229 -9.62 -19.93 9.12
C LYS A 229 -9.32 -18.88 8.04
N TYR A 230 -9.73 -17.65 8.24
CA TYR A 230 -9.59 -16.59 7.25
C TYR A 230 -8.17 -16.02 7.15
N HIS A 231 -7.29 -16.25 8.13
CA HIS A 231 -5.86 -15.96 8.01
C HIS A 231 -5.12 -16.91 7.03
N GLU A 232 -5.71 -18.09 6.75
CA GLU A 232 -5.22 -18.99 5.70
C GLU A 232 -5.85 -18.64 4.32
N ALA A 233 -6.76 -17.68 4.26
CA ALA A 233 -7.41 -17.21 3.03
C ALA A 233 -6.72 -15.97 2.42
N LEU A 234 -5.70 -15.43 3.09
CA LEU A 234 -4.69 -14.54 2.57
C LEU A 234 -3.49 -15.39 2.14
#